data_a4f07c6988e472f0f222ee605cb19742
#
_entry.id   a4f07c6988e472f0f222ee605cb19742
#
_cell.length_a   1.000
_cell.length_b   1.000
_cell.length_c   1.000
_cell.angle_alpha   90.00
_cell.angle_beta   90.00
_cell.angle_gamma   90.00
#
_symmetry.space_group_name_H-M   'P 1'
#
loop_
_entity.id
_entity.type
_entity.pdbx_description
1 polymer ?
#
loop_
_entity_poly.entity_id
_entity_poly.type
_entity_poly.pdbx_seq_one_letter_code
_entity_poly.pdbx_strand_id
1 'polypeptide(L)'
;MMVLSQGAVLDAAVDWLSKGWLNLSWWQLVLVTLAMTHITIVSVTVFLHRHQAHRALDLHPLPSHFFRFWLWLTTGQVTREWAAIHRKHHARCEQAEDPHSPHVFGIRKVLFEGAELYRTESKNQETLARFGHGTPDDWIERHLYTRFSWQGVGLMLIIDLALFGVAGLTVWAVQMAWIPVTAAGIINGAAHYWGYRNFEAPDASTNISPWGILIGGEELHNNHHTYPTSAKLSVKPYEFDIGWMYIRLMQAVGLASIKKRPPKLAFGDIRPVADEKTLEAVIANRYEVMAGYARRMRAVVRQEMDTLKARQVDAEVVVAARRWLHRDTDKVPVAARSQLSKARSANAVLDKMVVMREELRQLWLNTSHSREQLAADLQAWCRRAEDSGIA
;
A
#
# COMPACT_ATOMS: atom_id res chain seq x y z
N MET A 1 28.88 50.84 22.69
CA MET A 1 28.19 50.26 21.56
C MET A 1 29.19 50.16 20.40
N MET A 2 29.78 48.95 20.16
CA MET A 2 30.80 48.75 19.12
C MET A 2 30.09 48.79 17.78
N VAL A 3 30.32 49.79 16.95
CA VAL A 3 29.85 49.85 15.56
C VAL A 3 30.75 48.91 14.75
N LEU A 4 30.21 47.76 14.38
CA LEU A 4 30.89 46.86 13.44
C LEU A 4 31.13 47.62 12.13
N SER A 5 32.35 47.52 11.55
CA SER A 5 32.63 48.08 10.25
C SER A 5 31.74 47.42 9.17
N GLN A 6 31.37 48.13 8.11
CA GLN A 6 30.55 47.58 7.02
C GLN A 6 31.17 46.31 6.43
N GLY A 7 32.49 46.19 6.37
CA GLY A 7 33.20 44.98 5.95
C GLY A 7 32.94 43.79 6.87
N ALA A 8 33.02 43.98 8.18
CA ALA A 8 32.77 42.87 9.13
C ALA A 8 31.31 42.35 9.09
N VAL A 9 30.35 43.23 8.80
CA VAL A 9 28.94 42.82 8.62
C VAL A 9 28.77 42.01 7.35
N LEU A 10 29.42 42.43 6.27
CA LEU A 10 29.38 41.72 5.00
C LEU A 10 30.03 40.33 5.10
N ASP A 11 31.23 40.24 5.72
CA ASP A 11 31.92 38.98 5.93
C ASP A 11 31.11 38.01 6.81
N ALA A 12 30.48 38.51 7.87
CA ALA A 12 29.58 37.70 8.70
C ALA A 12 28.34 37.20 7.94
N ALA A 13 27.77 38.04 7.07
CA ALA A 13 26.64 37.65 6.22
C ALA A 13 27.02 36.59 5.18
N VAL A 14 28.18 36.73 4.54
CA VAL A 14 28.71 35.75 3.58
C VAL A 14 29.04 34.43 4.27
N ASP A 15 29.65 34.47 5.44
CA ASP A 15 29.94 33.26 6.23
C ASP A 15 28.66 32.55 6.63
N TRP A 16 27.64 33.26 7.12
CA TRP A 16 26.33 32.68 7.44
C TRP A 16 25.64 32.11 6.20
N LEU A 17 25.62 32.82 5.08
CA LEU A 17 25.05 32.34 3.85
C LEU A 17 25.73 31.05 3.37
N SER A 18 27.02 30.91 3.55
CA SER A 18 27.75 29.72 3.11
C SER A 18 27.58 28.51 4.05
N LYS A 19 27.39 28.72 5.36
CA LYS A 19 27.46 27.67 6.40
C LYS A 19 26.16 27.47 7.18
N GLY A 20 25.30 28.51 7.23
CA GLY A 20 24.16 28.56 8.14
C GLY A 20 24.58 28.58 9.62
N TRP A 21 23.63 28.44 10.50
CA TRP A 21 23.92 28.42 11.96
C TRP A 21 24.61 27.13 12.41
N LEU A 22 24.36 25.99 11.75
CA LEU A 22 24.89 24.69 12.17
C LEU A 22 26.27 24.37 11.59
N ASN A 23 26.69 25.05 10.53
CA ASN A 23 28.00 24.86 9.86
C ASN A 23 28.32 23.38 9.60
N LEU A 24 27.39 22.66 8.98
CA LEU A 24 27.50 21.22 8.74
C LEU A 24 28.41 20.93 7.54
N SER A 25 29.20 19.86 7.65
CA SER A 25 29.90 19.26 6.50
C SER A 25 28.90 18.61 5.51
N TRP A 26 29.34 18.39 4.27
CA TRP A 26 28.47 17.83 3.22
C TRP A 26 27.80 16.49 3.61
N TRP A 27 28.53 15.58 4.29
CA TRP A 27 27.99 14.29 4.71
C TRP A 27 26.98 14.44 5.86
N GLN A 28 27.17 15.43 6.75
CA GLN A 28 26.20 15.76 7.80
C GLN A 28 24.92 16.33 7.20
N LEU A 29 25.02 17.19 6.16
CA LEU A 29 23.84 17.67 5.42
C LEU A 29 23.07 16.52 4.79
N VAL A 30 23.76 15.53 4.20
CA VAL A 30 23.11 14.32 3.67
C VAL A 30 22.39 13.56 4.79
N LEU A 31 23.05 13.32 5.92
CA LEU A 31 22.42 12.59 7.04
C LEU A 31 21.20 13.33 7.62
N VAL A 32 21.29 14.64 7.79
CA VAL A 32 20.17 15.45 8.28
C VAL A 32 19.01 15.41 7.27
N THR A 33 19.29 15.56 5.98
CA THR A 33 18.27 15.48 4.93
C THR A 33 17.57 14.12 4.96
N LEU A 34 18.31 13.02 5.06
CA LEU A 34 17.75 11.68 5.18
C LEU A 34 16.93 11.51 6.47
N ALA A 35 17.38 12.07 7.58
CA ALA A 35 16.63 12.04 8.83
C ALA A 35 15.30 12.81 8.72
N MET A 36 15.32 14.01 8.14
CA MET A 36 14.12 14.84 7.96
C MET A 36 13.12 14.18 7.00
N THR A 37 13.58 13.65 5.87
CA THR A 37 12.72 12.90 4.93
C THR A 37 12.18 11.61 5.57
N HIS A 38 12.97 10.93 6.41
CA HIS A 38 12.52 9.76 7.14
C HIS A 38 11.42 10.10 8.17
N ILE A 39 11.56 11.21 8.93
CA ILE A 39 10.49 11.69 9.83
C ILE A 39 9.21 11.97 9.02
N THR A 40 9.34 12.55 7.83
CA THR A 40 8.18 12.81 6.95
C THR A 40 7.50 11.51 6.53
N ILE A 41 8.26 10.51 6.09
CA ILE A 41 7.71 9.19 5.73
C ILE A 41 7.05 8.52 6.94
N VAL A 42 7.67 8.55 8.11
CA VAL A 42 7.06 8.02 9.35
C VAL A 42 5.75 8.73 9.67
N SER A 43 5.72 10.07 9.51
CA SER A 43 4.51 10.85 9.74
C SER A 43 3.39 10.48 8.75
N VAL A 44 3.72 10.26 7.48
CA VAL A 44 2.74 9.81 6.47
C VAL A 44 2.25 8.40 6.80
N THR A 45 3.14 7.42 6.96
CA THR A 45 2.74 6.02 7.15
C THR A 45 2.01 5.76 8.47
N VAL A 46 2.44 6.40 9.57
CA VAL A 46 1.84 6.16 10.89
C VAL A 46 0.60 7.01 11.09
N PHE A 47 0.67 8.31 10.80
CA PHE A 47 -0.43 9.23 11.10
C PHE A 47 -1.45 9.29 9.97
N LEU A 48 -1.08 9.72 8.74
CA LEU A 48 -2.06 9.88 7.66
C LEU A 48 -2.64 8.55 7.23
N HIS A 49 -1.80 7.55 7.03
CA HIS A 49 -2.18 6.28 6.46
C HIS A 49 -2.83 5.35 7.49
N ARG A 50 -2.05 4.83 8.45
CA ARG A 50 -2.54 3.78 9.37
C ARG A 50 -3.47 4.32 10.45
N HIS A 51 -3.26 5.56 10.95
CA HIS A 51 -4.14 6.13 11.98
C HIS A 51 -5.35 6.83 11.35
N GLN A 52 -5.17 7.80 10.45
CA GLN A 52 -6.28 8.61 9.94
C GLN A 52 -7.08 7.89 8.86
N ALA A 53 -6.46 7.38 7.79
CA ALA A 53 -7.20 6.74 6.70
C ALA A 53 -7.81 5.41 7.11
N HIS A 54 -7.02 4.49 7.65
CA HIS A 54 -7.44 3.12 7.94
C HIS A 54 -7.89 2.85 9.37
N ARG A 55 -7.66 3.78 10.29
CA ARG A 55 -8.04 3.63 11.71
C ARG A 55 -7.57 2.33 12.34
N ALA A 56 -6.37 1.90 11.94
CA ALA A 56 -5.75 0.65 12.39
C ALA A 56 -5.15 0.73 13.81
N LEU A 57 -4.91 1.94 14.28
CA LEU A 57 -4.41 2.26 15.62
C LEU A 57 -4.99 3.59 16.11
N ASP A 58 -4.88 3.83 17.41
CA ASP A 58 -5.05 5.15 18.01
C ASP A 58 -3.69 5.69 18.47
N LEU A 59 -3.49 7.00 18.31
CA LEU A 59 -2.31 7.70 18.79
C LEU A 59 -2.67 8.61 19.97
N HIS A 60 -1.78 8.68 20.95
CA HIS A 60 -1.83 9.70 21.98
C HIS A 60 -1.78 11.11 21.34
N PRO A 61 -2.41 12.15 21.91
CA PRO A 61 -2.39 13.49 21.36
C PRO A 61 -0.97 14.02 21.06
N LEU A 62 0.02 13.71 21.89
CA LEU A 62 1.40 14.20 21.72
C LEU A 62 2.01 13.80 20.37
N PRO A 63 2.17 12.52 20.00
CA PRO A 63 2.67 12.17 18.67
C PRO A 63 1.70 12.59 17.54
N SER A 64 0.40 12.60 17.78
CA SER A 64 -0.57 13.06 16.79
C SER A 64 -0.36 14.52 16.39
N HIS A 65 -0.17 15.43 17.38
CA HIS A 65 0.13 16.84 17.11
C HIS A 65 1.51 17.02 16.48
N PHE A 66 2.52 16.26 16.92
CA PHE A 66 3.86 16.30 16.32
C PHE A 66 3.81 15.95 14.83
N PHE A 67 3.15 14.83 14.45
CA PHE A 67 3.04 14.42 13.06
C PHE A 67 2.26 15.41 12.20
N ARG A 68 1.16 15.97 12.71
CA ARG A 68 0.38 17.02 12.01
C ARG A 68 1.22 18.26 11.73
N PHE A 69 1.95 18.75 12.76
CA PHE A 69 2.82 19.91 12.61
C PHE A 69 3.95 19.65 11.62
N TRP A 70 4.60 18.48 11.72
CA TRP A 70 5.68 18.11 10.82
C TRP A 70 5.20 17.98 9.36
N LEU A 71 4.06 17.34 9.12
CA LEU A 71 3.46 17.21 7.80
C LEU A 71 3.06 18.56 7.21
N TRP A 72 2.57 19.48 8.03
CA TRP A 72 2.29 20.83 7.59
C TRP A 72 3.56 21.57 7.14
N LEU A 73 4.67 21.43 7.86
CA LEU A 73 5.97 22.00 7.48
C LEU A 73 6.55 21.39 6.20
N THR A 74 6.39 20.08 5.99
CA THR A 74 7.18 19.34 4.99
C THR A 74 6.40 18.88 3.77
N THR A 75 5.06 18.96 3.77
CA THR A 75 4.26 18.45 2.64
C THR A 75 3.15 19.38 2.19
N GLY A 76 2.67 20.27 3.04
CA GLY A 76 1.48 21.07 2.79
C GLY A 76 0.18 20.26 2.65
N GLN A 77 0.19 18.98 3.01
CA GLN A 77 -0.97 18.09 2.90
C GLN A 77 -1.98 18.36 4.02
N VAL A 78 -3.25 18.48 3.65
CA VAL A 78 -4.37 18.59 4.58
C VAL A 78 -4.84 17.19 4.94
N THR A 79 -4.93 16.89 6.24
CA THR A 79 -5.26 15.55 6.75
C THR A 79 -6.55 15.00 6.15
N ARG A 80 -7.60 15.81 6.05
CA ARG A 80 -8.90 15.43 5.50
C ARG A 80 -8.82 15.06 4.03
N GLU A 81 -8.10 15.86 3.24
CA GLU A 81 -7.92 15.63 1.80
C GLU A 81 -7.19 14.33 1.56
N TRP A 82 -6.05 14.14 2.23
CA TRP A 82 -5.24 12.95 2.09
C TRP A 82 -6.01 11.67 2.45
N ALA A 83 -6.69 11.67 3.60
CA ALA A 83 -7.47 10.52 4.05
C ALA A 83 -8.65 10.21 3.11
N ALA A 84 -9.32 11.26 2.57
CA ALA A 84 -10.43 11.10 1.63
C ALA A 84 -9.98 10.48 0.32
N ILE A 85 -8.90 10.99 -0.27
CA ILE A 85 -8.34 10.50 -1.53
C ILE A 85 -7.89 9.06 -1.39
N HIS A 86 -7.17 8.74 -0.32
CA HIS A 86 -6.68 7.39 -0.07
C HIS A 86 -7.81 6.37 0.16
N ARG A 87 -8.86 6.75 0.92
CA ARG A 87 -10.04 5.89 1.11
C ARG A 87 -10.83 5.70 -0.18
N LYS A 88 -10.92 6.72 -1.03
CA LYS A 88 -11.54 6.61 -2.35
C LYS A 88 -10.76 5.64 -3.22
N HIS A 89 -9.42 5.72 -3.23
CA HIS A 89 -8.57 4.77 -3.94
C HIS A 89 -8.88 3.32 -3.53
N HIS A 90 -8.89 3.00 -2.22
CA HIS A 90 -9.23 1.66 -1.74
C HIS A 90 -10.65 1.23 -2.12
N ALA A 91 -11.62 2.14 -2.11
CA ALA A 91 -13.00 1.84 -2.45
C ALA A 91 -13.25 1.67 -3.96
N ARG A 92 -12.39 2.26 -4.80
CA ARG A 92 -12.53 2.33 -6.26
C ARG A 92 -11.27 1.89 -7.00
N CYS A 93 -10.42 1.13 -6.34
CA CYS A 93 -9.13 0.72 -6.87
C CYS A 93 -9.25 0.20 -8.30
N GLU A 94 -8.51 0.83 -9.23
CA GLU A 94 -8.46 0.49 -10.67
C GLU A 94 -9.78 0.65 -11.45
N GLN A 95 -10.79 1.27 -10.84
CA GLN A 95 -12.00 1.69 -11.55
C GLN A 95 -11.82 3.10 -12.14
N ALA A 96 -12.76 3.54 -12.96
CA ALA A 96 -12.69 4.86 -13.62
C ALA A 96 -12.61 6.03 -12.62
N GLU A 97 -13.17 5.87 -11.42
CA GLU A 97 -13.16 6.88 -10.37
C GLU A 97 -11.92 6.82 -9.45
N ASP A 98 -11.00 5.88 -9.66
CA ASP A 98 -9.75 5.80 -8.88
C ASP A 98 -8.91 7.06 -9.11
N PRO A 99 -8.53 7.81 -8.06
CA PRO A 99 -7.86 9.09 -8.22
C PRO A 99 -6.45 9.00 -8.81
N HIS A 100 -5.79 7.84 -8.78
CA HIS A 100 -4.39 7.71 -9.22
C HIS A 100 -4.00 6.32 -9.75
N SER A 101 -4.94 5.53 -10.26
CA SER A 101 -4.60 4.21 -10.81
C SER A 101 -3.71 4.30 -12.06
N PRO A 102 -2.58 3.56 -12.09
CA PRO A 102 -1.75 3.45 -13.29
C PRO A 102 -2.43 2.68 -14.43
N HIS A 103 -3.49 1.93 -14.14
CA HIS A 103 -4.29 1.22 -15.15
C HIS A 103 -5.33 2.13 -15.80
N VAL A 104 -5.71 3.23 -15.13
CA VAL A 104 -6.66 4.25 -15.65
C VAL A 104 -5.90 5.38 -16.34
N PHE A 105 -4.91 5.95 -15.67
CA PHE A 105 -4.18 7.13 -16.15
C PHE A 105 -2.90 6.80 -16.94
N GLY A 106 -2.44 5.55 -16.89
CA GLY A 106 -1.16 5.11 -17.41
C GLY A 106 -0.01 5.31 -16.42
N ILE A 107 0.92 4.33 -16.39
CA ILE A 107 2.01 4.28 -15.41
C ILE A 107 2.91 5.54 -15.44
N ARG A 108 3.21 6.09 -16.63
CA ARG A 108 4.04 7.28 -16.75
C ARG A 108 3.41 8.49 -16.07
N LYS A 109 2.12 8.70 -16.27
CA LYS A 109 1.42 9.82 -15.68
C LYS A 109 1.41 9.73 -14.15
N VAL A 110 1.12 8.56 -13.58
CA VAL A 110 1.13 8.38 -12.13
C VAL A 110 2.53 8.55 -11.54
N LEU A 111 3.58 8.03 -12.21
CA LEU A 111 4.96 8.18 -11.73
C LEU A 111 5.44 9.64 -11.69
N PHE A 112 5.12 10.45 -12.70
CA PHE A 112 5.69 11.80 -12.85
C PHE A 112 4.73 12.92 -12.49
N GLU A 113 3.42 12.68 -12.53
CA GLU A 113 2.36 13.66 -12.25
C GLU A 113 1.44 13.21 -11.09
N GLY A 114 1.88 12.25 -10.27
CA GLY A 114 1.05 11.74 -9.16
C GLY A 114 0.64 12.81 -8.15
N ALA A 115 1.53 13.78 -7.91
CA ALA A 115 1.20 14.94 -7.05
C ALA A 115 0.13 15.85 -7.69
N GLU A 116 0.09 15.97 -9.01
CA GLU A 116 -0.92 16.74 -9.71
C GLU A 116 -2.28 16.03 -9.72
N LEU A 117 -2.27 14.71 -9.87
CA LEU A 117 -3.48 13.91 -9.69
C LEU A 117 -4.07 14.10 -8.28
N TYR A 118 -3.22 14.06 -7.26
CA TYR A 118 -3.62 14.35 -5.87
C TYR A 118 -4.23 15.76 -5.74
N ARG A 119 -3.57 16.81 -6.27
CA ARG A 119 -4.04 18.19 -6.23
C ARG A 119 -5.38 18.38 -6.95
N THR A 120 -5.59 17.64 -8.02
CA THR A 120 -6.86 17.67 -8.75
C THR A 120 -7.97 17.05 -7.92
N GLU A 121 -7.72 15.89 -7.34
CA GLU A 121 -8.72 15.17 -6.54
C GLU A 121 -8.99 15.86 -5.19
N SER A 122 -8.02 16.56 -4.61
CA SER A 122 -8.22 17.30 -3.35
C SER A 122 -9.25 18.45 -3.45
N LYS A 123 -9.54 18.91 -4.66
CA LYS A 123 -10.59 19.91 -4.95
C LYS A 123 -11.98 19.30 -5.13
N ASN A 124 -12.08 17.98 -5.24
CA ASN A 124 -13.32 17.27 -5.47
C ASN A 124 -14.17 17.21 -4.19
N GLN A 125 -15.20 18.05 -4.09
CA GLN A 125 -16.03 18.18 -2.91
C GLN A 125 -16.84 16.91 -2.61
N GLU A 126 -17.23 16.13 -3.62
CA GLU A 126 -17.91 14.85 -3.42
C GLU A 126 -16.98 13.85 -2.73
N THR A 127 -15.74 13.77 -3.17
CA THR A 127 -14.71 12.92 -2.53
C THR A 127 -14.49 13.32 -1.08
N LEU A 128 -14.33 14.61 -0.81
CA LEU A 128 -14.13 15.11 0.56
C LEU A 128 -15.36 14.89 1.46
N ALA A 129 -16.57 15.06 0.94
CA ALA A 129 -17.79 14.81 1.69
C ALA A 129 -17.99 13.32 2.01
N ARG A 130 -17.76 12.45 1.02
CA ARG A 130 -18.02 11.02 1.14
C ARG A 130 -16.95 10.28 1.93
N PHE A 131 -15.67 10.61 1.73
CA PHE A 131 -14.54 9.84 2.26
C PHE A 131 -13.74 10.58 3.35
N GLY A 132 -13.91 11.90 3.53
CA GLY A 132 -13.12 12.72 4.46
C GLY A 132 -13.60 12.70 5.91
N HIS A 133 -14.52 11.81 6.30
CA HIS A 133 -15.12 11.78 7.63
C HIS A 133 -14.16 11.30 8.72
N GLY A 134 -14.33 11.85 9.94
CA GLY A 134 -13.62 11.42 11.17
C GLY A 134 -12.12 11.68 11.17
N THR A 135 -11.66 12.66 10.41
CA THR A 135 -10.34 13.29 10.51
C THR A 135 -10.39 14.44 11.53
N PRO A 136 -9.24 14.92 12.04
CA PRO A 136 -9.21 16.06 12.94
C PRO A 136 -9.94 17.28 12.36
N ASP A 137 -10.73 17.93 13.21
CA ASP A 137 -11.48 19.15 12.87
C ASP A 137 -11.42 20.13 14.06
N ASP A 138 -10.27 20.21 14.72
CA ASP A 138 -10.01 21.11 15.82
C ASP A 138 -9.63 22.53 15.33
N TRP A 139 -9.45 23.45 16.29
CA TRP A 139 -9.11 24.84 16.00
C TRP A 139 -7.81 24.97 15.20
N ILE A 140 -6.77 24.19 15.52
CA ILE A 140 -5.46 24.25 14.84
C ILE A 140 -5.63 23.76 13.39
N GLU A 141 -6.39 22.68 13.17
CA GLU A 141 -6.64 22.15 11.82
C GLU A 141 -7.30 23.22 10.94
N ARG A 142 -8.39 23.85 11.44
CA ARG A 142 -9.16 24.83 10.65
C ARG A 142 -8.40 26.11 10.39
N HIS A 143 -7.70 26.64 11.40
CA HIS A 143 -7.13 28.01 11.35
C HIS A 143 -5.65 28.04 10.96
N LEU A 144 -4.93 26.92 11.09
CA LEU A 144 -3.51 26.84 10.72
C LEU A 144 -3.29 25.86 9.56
N TYR A 145 -3.48 24.57 9.76
CA TYR A 145 -3.03 23.56 8.81
C TYR A 145 -3.82 23.56 7.50
N THR A 146 -5.14 23.68 7.55
CA THR A 146 -5.99 23.76 6.35
C THR A 146 -5.91 25.13 5.69
N ARG A 147 -6.06 26.21 6.49
CA ARG A 147 -6.12 27.57 5.96
C ARG A 147 -4.77 28.02 5.36
N PHE A 148 -3.67 27.63 5.96
CA PHE A 148 -2.32 28.05 5.62
C PHE A 148 -1.45 26.84 5.23
N SER A 149 -1.98 25.91 4.43
CA SER A 149 -1.31 24.64 4.10
C SER A 149 0.07 24.85 3.45
N TRP A 150 0.22 25.85 2.57
CA TRP A 150 1.49 26.15 1.89
C TRP A 150 2.46 27.02 2.68
N GLN A 151 1.97 27.76 3.67
CA GLN A 151 2.83 28.62 4.51
C GLN A 151 3.75 27.78 5.39
N GLY A 152 3.35 26.57 5.80
CA GLY A 152 4.23 25.64 6.50
C GLY A 152 5.46 25.27 5.67
N VAL A 153 5.25 24.95 4.39
CA VAL A 153 6.32 24.65 3.42
C VAL A 153 7.26 25.85 3.24
N GLY A 154 6.72 27.05 3.17
CA GLY A 154 7.51 28.28 3.13
C GLY A 154 8.29 28.55 4.43
N LEU A 155 7.70 28.27 5.59
CA LEU A 155 8.38 28.35 6.88
C LEU A 155 9.54 27.33 6.96
N MET A 156 9.35 26.10 6.45
CA MET A 156 10.41 25.11 6.39
C MET A 156 11.59 25.58 5.54
N LEU A 157 11.33 26.24 4.41
CA LEU A 157 12.39 26.85 3.60
C LEU A 157 13.21 27.87 4.42
N ILE A 158 12.54 28.72 5.18
CA ILE A 158 13.22 29.73 6.03
C ILE A 158 14.05 29.01 7.11
N ILE A 159 13.51 27.98 7.75
CA ILE A 159 14.22 27.18 8.74
C ILE A 159 15.47 26.53 8.13
N ASP A 160 15.34 25.87 6.98
CA ASP A 160 16.45 25.20 6.32
C ASP A 160 17.53 26.18 5.88
N LEU A 161 17.16 27.34 5.34
CA LEU A 161 18.12 28.41 5.01
C LEU A 161 18.83 28.94 6.26
N ALA A 162 18.11 29.15 7.36
CA ALA A 162 18.71 29.62 8.61
C ALA A 162 19.70 28.60 9.19
N LEU A 163 19.36 27.33 9.17
CA LEU A 163 20.18 26.27 9.76
C LEU A 163 21.39 25.90 8.89
N PHE A 164 21.23 25.87 7.56
CA PHE A 164 22.20 25.28 6.63
C PHE A 164 22.75 26.28 5.58
N GLY A 165 22.37 27.55 5.65
CA GLY A 165 22.73 28.55 4.65
C GLY A 165 22.16 28.23 3.28
N VAL A 166 22.88 28.55 2.19
CA VAL A 166 22.42 28.26 0.81
C VAL A 166 22.20 26.79 0.56
N ALA A 167 22.94 25.89 1.22
CA ALA A 167 22.72 24.45 1.14
C ALA A 167 21.31 24.02 1.64
N GLY A 168 20.70 24.82 2.53
CA GLY A 168 19.33 24.63 3.00
C GLY A 168 18.29 24.63 1.89
N LEU A 169 18.54 25.33 0.77
CA LEU A 169 17.66 25.26 -0.41
C LEU A 169 17.62 23.85 -1.01
N THR A 170 18.76 23.17 -1.06
CA THR A 170 18.83 21.77 -1.54
C THR A 170 18.16 20.81 -0.55
N VAL A 171 18.39 20.98 0.75
CA VAL A 171 17.74 20.20 1.81
C VAL A 171 16.22 20.32 1.68
N TRP A 172 15.71 21.55 1.62
CA TRP A 172 14.29 21.83 1.41
C TRP A 172 13.74 21.22 0.12
N ALA A 173 14.42 21.38 -1.01
CA ALA A 173 13.98 20.83 -2.30
C ALA A 173 13.86 19.30 -2.26
N VAL A 174 14.81 18.61 -1.63
CA VAL A 174 14.74 17.16 -1.43
C VAL A 174 13.55 16.76 -0.55
N GLN A 175 13.31 17.48 0.55
CA GLN A 175 12.14 17.24 1.41
C GLN A 175 10.82 17.40 0.62
N MET A 176 10.71 18.47 -0.18
CA MET A 176 9.50 18.75 -0.97
C MET A 176 9.28 17.72 -2.09
N ALA A 177 10.34 17.18 -2.66
CA ALA A 177 10.26 16.15 -3.70
C ALA A 177 9.98 14.74 -3.13
N TRP A 178 10.25 14.51 -1.84
CA TRP A 178 10.26 13.16 -1.27
C TRP A 178 8.90 12.45 -1.38
N ILE A 179 7.83 13.06 -0.89
CA ILE A 179 6.48 12.46 -0.93
C ILE A 179 5.91 12.40 -2.35
N PRO A 180 6.01 13.42 -3.21
CA PRO A 180 5.65 13.31 -4.63
C PRO A 180 6.32 12.13 -5.35
N VAL A 181 7.61 11.89 -5.12
CA VAL A 181 8.32 10.79 -5.77
C VAL A 181 8.00 9.45 -5.12
N THR A 182 8.10 9.34 -3.80
CA THR A 182 8.00 8.05 -3.10
C THR A 182 6.56 7.58 -2.96
N ALA A 183 5.67 8.39 -2.39
CA ALA A 183 4.29 7.99 -2.16
C ALA A 183 3.43 8.16 -3.42
N ALA A 184 3.37 9.38 -3.99
CA ALA A 184 2.48 9.63 -5.12
C ALA A 184 2.95 8.96 -6.41
N GLY A 185 4.26 8.86 -6.66
CA GLY A 185 4.82 8.19 -7.83
C GLY A 185 5.01 6.69 -7.61
N ILE A 186 5.91 6.31 -6.69
CA ILE A 186 6.33 4.91 -6.54
C ILE A 186 5.22 4.05 -5.95
N ILE A 187 4.62 4.45 -4.82
CA ILE A 187 3.60 3.59 -4.20
C ILE A 187 2.32 3.59 -5.02
N ASN A 188 1.77 4.73 -5.39
CA ASN A 188 0.53 4.79 -6.17
C ASN A 188 0.71 4.26 -7.61
N GLY A 189 1.91 4.39 -8.20
CA GLY A 189 2.19 3.95 -9.57
C GLY A 189 2.83 2.56 -9.61
N ALA A 190 4.10 2.45 -9.22
CA ALA A 190 4.88 1.22 -9.39
C ALA A 190 4.32 0.07 -8.56
N ALA A 191 3.82 0.30 -7.34
CA ALA A 191 3.25 -0.75 -6.50
C ALA A 191 1.89 -1.29 -6.98
N HIS A 192 1.26 -0.65 -7.96
CA HIS A 192 0.11 -1.20 -8.70
C HIS A 192 0.47 -1.75 -10.09
N TYR A 193 1.79 -1.85 -10.40
CA TYR A 193 2.23 -2.24 -11.74
C TYR A 193 3.33 -3.31 -11.73
N TRP A 194 4.34 -3.16 -10.86
CA TRP A 194 5.49 -4.07 -10.76
C TRP A 194 5.74 -4.51 -9.32
N GLY A 195 6.01 -5.80 -9.13
CA GLY A 195 6.37 -6.35 -7.85
C GLY A 195 5.91 -7.80 -7.67
N TYR A 196 6.08 -8.31 -6.46
CA TYR A 196 5.59 -9.63 -6.09
C TYR A 196 4.27 -9.53 -5.32
N ARG A 197 3.52 -10.62 -5.28
CA ARG A 197 2.25 -10.70 -4.55
C ARG A 197 2.27 -11.85 -3.57
N ASN A 198 1.90 -11.57 -2.34
CA ASN A 198 1.65 -12.60 -1.33
C ASN A 198 0.21 -13.12 -1.39
N PHE A 199 -0.71 -12.26 -1.82
CA PHE A 199 -2.14 -12.50 -1.80
C PHE A 199 -2.77 -12.15 -3.13
N GLU A 200 -3.84 -12.88 -3.47
CA GLU A 200 -4.67 -12.57 -4.64
C GLU A 200 -5.76 -11.56 -4.26
N ALA A 201 -5.34 -10.35 -3.89
CA ALA A 201 -6.27 -9.24 -3.70
C ALA A 201 -7.02 -8.91 -5.00
N PRO A 202 -8.24 -8.35 -4.96
CA PRO A 202 -9.04 -8.08 -6.16
C PRO A 202 -8.46 -6.99 -7.06
N ASP A 203 -7.51 -6.22 -6.57
CA ASP A 203 -6.79 -5.17 -7.28
C ASP A 203 -5.44 -5.64 -7.86
N ALA A 204 -4.69 -4.76 -8.52
CA ALA A 204 -3.38 -5.06 -9.09
C ALA A 204 -2.21 -4.73 -8.15
N SER A 205 -2.46 -4.42 -6.87
CA SER A 205 -1.42 -4.10 -5.90
C SER A 205 -0.34 -5.18 -5.81
N THR A 206 0.90 -4.76 -5.69
CA THR A 206 2.08 -5.63 -5.57
C THR A 206 2.96 -5.13 -4.42
N ASN A 207 3.78 -6.02 -3.86
CA ASN A 207 4.86 -5.62 -2.95
C ASN A 207 6.09 -5.29 -3.80
N ILE A 208 6.68 -4.12 -3.61
CA ILE A 208 7.88 -3.68 -4.33
C ILE A 208 9.12 -4.39 -3.78
N SER A 209 9.24 -4.43 -2.45
CA SER A 209 10.37 -5.00 -1.72
C SER A 209 9.87 -5.64 -0.42
N PRO A 210 10.49 -6.73 0.06
CA PRO A 210 10.22 -7.25 1.38
C PRO A 210 10.77 -6.36 2.52
N TRP A 211 11.63 -5.41 2.19
CA TRP A 211 12.26 -4.48 3.12
C TRP A 211 11.53 -3.15 3.10
N GLY A 212 10.48 -3.03 3.91
CA GLY A 212 9.70 -1.81 4.07
C GLY A 212 10.39 -0.77 4.96
N ILE A 213 11.50 -0.19 4.46
CA ILE A 213 12.35 0.75 5.20
C ILE A 213 12.27 2.15 4.60
N LEU A 214 12.43 2.28 3.28
CA LEU A 214 12.59 3.58 2.62
C LEU A 214 11.30 4.38 2.55
N ILE A 215 10.16 3.68 2.41
CA ILE A 215 8.84 4.31 2.29
C ILE A 215 7.93 3.89 3.47
N GLY A 216 8.54 3.64 4.65
CA GLY A 216 7.79 3.45 5.88
C GLY A 216 7.02 2.14 6.01
N GLY A 217 7.30 1.13 5.18
CA GLY A 217 6.57 -0.13 5.09
C GLY A 217 5.56 -0.17 3.94
N GLU A 218 5.32 0.95 3.26
CA GLU A 218 4.38 1.03 2.13
C GLU A 218 4.85 0.22 0.91
N GLU A 219 6.13 -0.19 0.86
CA GLU A 219 6.67 -1.15 -0.09
C GLU A 219 5.93 -2.50 -0.08
N LEU A 220 5.25 -2.82 1.03
CA LEU A 220 4.44 -4.03 1.24
C LEU A 220 2.97 -3.80 0.84
N HIS A 221 2.76 -3.25 -0.34
CA HIS A 221 1.48 -2.67 -0.75
C HIS A 221 0.40 -3.71 -1.07
N ASN A 222 0.77 -4.89 -1.61
CA ASN A 222 -0.19 -5.99 -1.77
C ASN A 222 -0.68 -6.53 -0.42
N ASN A 223 0.19 -6.61 0.59
CA ASN A 223 -0.22 -6.99 1.93
C ASN A 223 -1.18 -5.96 2.53
N HIS A 224 -0.88 -4.66 2.31
CA HIS A 224 -1.71 -3.56 2.76
C HIS A 224 -3.10 -3.60 2.10
N HIS A 225 -3.20 -3.73 0.77
CA HIS A 225 -4.47 -3.82 0.05
C HIS A 225 -5.28 -5.07 0.43
N THR A 226 -4.60 -6.14 0.85
CA THR A 226 -5.26 -7.34 1.36
C THR A 226 -5.85 -7.13 2.75
N TYR A 227 -5.14 -6.42 3.61
CA TYR A 227 -5.54 -6.14 5.01
C TYR A 227 -5.47 -4.64 5.33
N PRO A 228 -6.28 -3.79 4.68
CA PRO A 228 -6.12 -2.34 4.74
C PRO A 228 -6.29 -1.77 6.16
N THR A 229 -7.12 -2.40 7.00
CA THR A 229 -7.31 -1.97 8.38
C THR A 229 -6.24 -2.46 9.36
N SER A 230 -5.18 -3.11 8.87
CA SER A 230 -4.08 -3.60 9.71
C SER A 230 -3.04 -2.51 10.00
N ALA A 231 -2.63 -2.39 11.26
CA ALA A 231 -1.51 -1.53 11.65
C ALA A 231 -0.13 -2.09 11.24
N LYS A 232 -0.04 -3.38 10.90
CA LYS A 232 1.16 -4.07 10.47
C LYS A 232 1.03 -4.46 9.00
N LEU A 233 1.95 -4.02 8.15
CA LEU A 233 1.94 -4.33 6.73
C LEU A 233 2.76 -5.58 6.38
N SER A 234 3.79 -5.91 7.17
CA SER A 234 4.52 -7.17 6.99
C SER A 234 3.68 -8.35 7.47
N VAL A 235 3.52 -9.38 6.62
CA VAL A 235 2.74 -10.58 6.91
C VAL A 235 3.62 -11.83 6.92
N LYS A 236 4.60 -11.90 6.02
CA LYS A 236 5.51 -13.04 5.92
C LYS A 236 6.74 -12.86 6.83
N PRO A 237 7.37 -13.96 7.30
CA PRO A 237 8.49 -13.89 8.26
C PRO A 237 9.74 -13.15 7.73
N TYR A 238 9.90 -13.11 6.41
CA TYR A 238 11.03 -12.45 5.74
C TYR A 238 10.78 -10.96 5.43
N GLU A 239 9.61 -10.44 5.77
CA GLU A 239 9.24 -9.06 5.52
C GLU A 239 9.53 -8.19 6.74
N PHE A 240 10.08 -7.01 6.51
CA PHE A 240 10.30 -5.99 7.51
C PHE A 240 9.44 -4.75 7.24
N ASP A 241 8.85 -4.18 8.28
CA ASP A 241 7.97 -3.01 8.24
C ASP A 241 8.46 -2.01 9.31
N ILE A 242 9.17 -0.97 8.89
CA ILE A 242 9.73 0.03 9.80
C ILE A 242 8.62 0.85 10.48
N GLY A 243 7.51 1.13 9.78
CA GLY A 243 6.35 1.81 10.36
C GLY A 243 5.75 1.01 11.50
N TRP A 244 5.65 -0.31 11.34
CA TRP A 244 5.23 -1.20 12.43
C TRP A 244 6.20 -1.18 13.60
N MET A 245 7.52 -1.14 13.34
CA MET A 245 8.51 -1.02 14.40
C MET A 245 8.28 0.24 15.23
N TYR A 246 8.08 1.41 14.61
CA TYR A 246 7.78 2.66 15.33
C TYR A 246 6.46 2.61 16.08
N ILE A 247 5.41 2.02 15.50
CA ILE A 247 4.13 1.83 16.20
C ILE A 247 4.33 0.98 17.46
N ARG A 248 5.13 -0.08 17.39
CA ARG A 248 5.44 -0.93 18.55
C ARG A 248 6.23 -0.21 19.62
N LEU A 249 7.20 0.63 19.24
CA LEU A 249 7.94 1.48 20.18
C LEU A 249 7.01 2.48 20.89
N MET A 250 6.16 3.17 20.13
CA MET A 250 5.16 4.08 20.70
C MET A 250 4.15 3.34 21.60
N GLN A 251 3.74 2.14 21.23
CA GLN A 251 2.86 1.32 22.08
C GLN A 251 3.53 0.95 23.40
N ALA A 252 4.82 0.60 23.39
CA ALA A 252 5.56 0.20 24.58
C ALA A 252 5.64 1.33 25.63
N VAL A 253 5.62 2.59 25.18
CA VAL A 253 5.64 3.78 26.05
C VAL A 253 4.25 4.44 26.22
N GLY A 254 3.17 3.75 25.83
CA GLY A 254 1.80 4.24 26.01
C GLY A 254 1.35 5.35 25.02
N LEU A 255 2.12 5.62 23.96
CA LEU A 255 1.82 6.66 22.96
C LEU A 255 1.00 6.16 21.78
N ALA A 256 0.74 4.86 21.66
CA ALA A 256 -0.11 4.27 20.64
C ALA A 256 -0.88 3.05 21.17
N SER A 257 -2.07 2.82 20.63
CA SER A 257 -2.90 1.63 20.87
C SER A 257 -3.25 0.95 19.54
N ILE A 258 -2.89 -0.31 19.40
CA ILE A 258 -3.09 -1.08 18.16
C ILE A 258 -4.49 -1.69 18.18
N LYS A 259 -5.31 -1.41 17.17
CA LYS A 259 -6.67 -1.95 17.02
C LYS A 259 -6.69 -3.26 16.25
N LYS A 260 -5.99 -3.33 15.12
CA LYS A 260 -6.04 -4.49 14.23
C LYS A 260 -4.66 -4.89 13.72
N ARG A 261 -4.49 -6.18 13.49
CA ARG A 261 -3.32 -6.82 12.87
C ARG A 261 -3.79 -7.77 11.78
N PRO A 262 -2.92 -8.18 10.85
CA PRO A 262 -3.28 -9.23 9.91
C PRO A 262 -3.69 -10.49 10.68
N PRO A 263 -4.71 -11.22 10.23
CA PRO A 263 -5.06 -12.49 10.83
C PRO A 263 -3.86 -13.44 10.75
N LYS A 264 -3.63 -14.19 11.83
CA LYS A 264 -2.66 -15.28 11.81
C LYS A 264 -3.40 -16.55 11.46
N LEU A 265 -2.99 -17.19 10.36
CA LEU A 265 -3.47 -18.52 10.03
C LEU A 265 -3.00 -19.47 11.14
N ALA A 266 -3.93 -20.05 11.87
CA ALA A 266 -3.68 -21.11 12.85
C ALA A 266 -4.26 -22.42 12.29
N PHE A 267 -3.40 -23.41 12.06
CA PHE A 267 -3.84 -24.75 11.72
C PHE A 267 -4.18 -25.47 13.03
N GLY A 268 -5.43 -25.92 13.15
CA GLY A 268 -5.86 -26.82 14.19
C GLY A 268 -5.84 -28.27 13.74
N ASP A 269 -6.49 -29.15 14.51
CA ASP A 269 -6.67 -30.54 14.13
C ASP A 269 -7.48 -30.67 12.83
N ILE A 270 -7.13 -31.69 12.03
CA ILE A 270 -7.85 -31.98 10.79
C ILE A 270 -9.29 -32.37 11.13
N ARG A 271 -10.23 -31.61 10.58
CA ARG A 271 -11.67 -31.90 10.72
C ARG A 271 -12.14 -32.71 9.52
N PRO A 272 -12.68 -33.90 9.73
CA PRO A 272 -13.15 -34.74 8.63
C PRO A 272 -14.36 -34.16 7.89
N VAL A 273 -15.08 -33.20 8.54
CA VAL A 273 -16.27 -32.56 7.98
C VAL A 273 -16.11 -31.04 8.09
N ALA A 274 -16.29 -30.33 6.99
CA ALA A 274 -16.34 -28.89 7.00
C ALA A 274 -17.68 -28.43 7.62
N ASP A 275 -17.59 -27.75 8.75
CA ASP A 275 -18.70 -27.15 9.48
C ASP A 275 -18.73 -25.61 9.29
N GLU A 276 -19.69 -24.94 9.93
CA GLU A 276 -19.79 -23.47 9.89
C GLU A 276 -18.54 -22.77 10.43
N LYS A 277 -17.88 -23.35 11.45
CA LYS A 277 -16.63 -22.80 11.98
C LYS A 277 -15.49 -22.90 10.97
N THR A 278 -15.46 -24.00 10.22
CA THR A 278 -14.53 -24.17 9.09
C THR A 278 -14.80 -23.14 8.01
N LEU A 279 -16.07 -22.92 7.65
CA LEU A 279 -16.48 -21.88 6.70
C LEU A 279 -16.07 -20.49 7.15
N GLU A 280 -16.33 -20.13 8.40
CA GLU A 280 -15.90 -18.84 8.98
C GLU A 280 -14.38 -18.65 8.91
N ALA A 281 -13.62 -19.69 9.22
CA ALA A 281 -12.16 -19.68 9.13
C ALA A 281 -11.67 -19.50 7.69
N VAL A 282 -12.28 -20.17 6.70
CA VAL A 282 -11.98 -20.04 5.28
C VAL A 282 -12.30 -18.64 4.78
N ILE A 283 -13.48 -18.10 5.11
CA ILE A 283 -13.89 -16.75 4.71
C ILE A 283 -12.98 -15.68 5.36
N ALA A 284 -12.68 -15.80 6.65
CA ALA A 284 -11.80 -14.88 7.36
C ALA A 284 -10.38 -14.85 6.77
N ASN A 285 -9.90 -16.00 6.29
CA ASN A 285 -8.57 -16.16 5.72
C ASN A 285 -8.60 -16.35 4.18
N ARG A 286 -9.66 -15.94 3.49
CA ARG A 286 -9.89 -16.19 2.06
C ARG A 286 -8.71 -15.84 1.16
N TYR A 287 -8.00 -14.76 1.45
CA TYR A 287 -6.85 -14.33 0.65
C TYR A 287 -5.66 -15.29 0.80
N GLU A 288 -5.42 -15.83 2.01
CA GLU A 288 -4.38 -16.85 2.23
C GLU A 288 -4.78 -18.19 1.60
N VAL A 289 -6.06 -18.56 1.73
CA VAL A 289 -6.62 -19.76 1.08
C VAL A 289 -6.45 -19.68 -0.43
N MET A 290 -6.83 -18.55 -1.06
CA MET A 290 -6.68 -18.36 -2.51
C MET A 290 -5.21 -18.32 -2.93
N ALA A 291 -4.33 -17.70 -2.14
CA ALA A 291 -2.90 -17.71 -2.41
C ALA A 291 -2.32 -19.13 -2.33
N GLY A 292 -2.77 -19.94 -1.37
CA GLY A 292 -2.44 -21.36 -1.27
C GLY A 292 -2.89 -22.12 -2.52
N TYR A 293 -4.13 -21.92 -2.92
CA TYR A 293 -4.69 -22.53 -4.11
C TYR A 293 -3.93 -22.13 -5.40
N ALA A 294 -3.63 -20.84 -5.56
CA ALA A 294 -2.87 -20.35 -6.70
C ALA A 294 -1.43 -20.93 -6.74
N ARG A 295 -0.79 -21.15 -5.58
CA ARG A 295 0.51 -21.83 -5.52
C ARG A 295 0.42 -23.28 -5.99
N ARG A 296 -0.60 -24.01 -5.53
CA ARG A 296 -0.85 -25.40 -5.95
C ARG A 296 -1.13 -25.45 -7.45
N MET A 297 -2.00 -24.60 -7.93
CA MET A 297 -2.33 -24.50 -9.35
C MET A 297 -1.10 -24.23 -10.24
N ARG A 298 -0.18 -23.34 -9.81
CA ARG A 298 1.09 -23.12 -10.51
C ARG A 298 1.95 -24.40 -10.58
N ALA A 299 1.96 -25.21 -9.52
CA ALA A 299 2.67 -26.48 -9.50
C ALA A 299 2.03 -27.46 -10.50
N VAL A 300 0.73 -27.63 -10.46
CA VAL A 300 -0.02 -28.52 -11.39
C VAL A 300 0.15 -28.06 -12.84
N VAL A 301 0.02 -26.76 -13.12
CA VAL A 301 0.27 -26.21 -14.46
C VAL A 301 1.66 -26.60 -14.96
N ARG A 302 2.68 -26.53 -14.11
CA ARG A 302 4.04 -26.93 -14.50
C ARG A 302 4.16 -28.43 -14.83
N GLN A 303 3.50 -29.29 -14.06
CA GLN A 303 3.46 -30.73 -14.32
C GLN A 303 2.73 -31.05 -15.62
N GLU A 304 1.66 -30.33 -15.92
CA GLU A 304 0.85 -30.57 -17.12
C GLU A 304 1.43 -29.94 -18.42
N MET A 305 2.54 -29.19 -18.33
CA MET A 305 3.15 -28.57 -19.52
C MET A 305 3.60 -29.59 -20.55
N ASP A 306 4.14 -30.72 -20.12
CA ASP A 306 4.62 -31.76 -21.03
C ASP A 306 3.45 -32.51 -21.65
N THR A 307 2.35 -32.70 -20.92
CA THR A 307 1.09 -33.23 -21.45
C THR A 307 0.50 -32.34 -22.56
N LEU A 308 0.49 -31.00 -22.34
CA LEU A 308 0.03 -30.05 -23.35
C LEU A 308 0.91 -30.07 -24.61
N LYS A 309 2.23 -30.13 -24.45
CA LYS A 309 3.18 -30.25 -25.58
C LYS A 309 2.99 -31.57 -26.33
N ALA A 310 2.85 -32.70 -25.62
CA ALA A 310 2.61 -34.03 -26.21
C ALA A 310 1.31 -34.05 -27.01
N ARG A 311 0.31 -33.28 -26.64
CA ARG A 311 -0.95 -33.09 -27.39
C ARG A 311 -0.85 -32.08 -28.51
N GLN A 312 0.36 -31.61 -28.86
CA GLN A 312 0.61 -30.64 -29.94
C GLN A 312 -0.18 -29.32 -29.78
N VAL A 313 -0.42 -28.90 -28.55
CA VAL A 313 -1.07 -27.62 -28.27
C VAL A 313 -0.14 -26.47 -28.64
N ASP A 314 -0.68 -25.44 -29.29
CA ASP A 314 0.08 -24.27 -29.74
C ASP A 314 0.97 -23.67 -28.62
N ALA A 315 2.19 -23.26 -28.97
CA ALA A 315 3.15 -22.70 -28.02
C ALA A 315 2.59 -21.46 -27.28
N GLU A 316 1.81 -20.62 -27.96
CA GLU A 316 1.13 -19.46 -27.36
C GLU A 316 0.14 -19.86 -26.28
N VAL A 317 -0.59 -20.95 -26.47
CA VAL A 317 -1.54 -21.50 -25.50
C VAL A 317 -0.80 -21.99 -24.25
N VAL A 318 0.33 -22.68 -24.44
CA VAL A 318 1.19 -23.15 -23.34
C VAL A 318 1.76 -21.99 -22.55
N VAL A 319 2.26 -20.96 -23.22
CA VAL A 319 2.78 -19.73 -22.58
C VAL A 319 1.66 -19.01 -21.81
N ALA A 320 0.49 -18.85 -22.41
CA ALA A 320 -0.66 -18.21 -21.78
C ALA A 320 -1.12 -19.00 -20.53
N ALA A 321 -1.20 -20.33 -20.61
CA ALA A 321 -1.57 -21.18 -19.48
C ALA A 321 -0.59 -21.01 -18.33
N ARG A 322 0.73 -21.07 -18.57
CA ARG A 322 1.77 -20.87 -17.58
C ARG A 322 1.68 -19.51 -16.90
N ARG A 323 1.37 -18.46 -17.65
CA ARG A 323 1.37 -17.08 -17.17
C ARG A 323 0.08 -16.69 -16.46
N TRP A 324 -1.08 -17.18 -16.91
CA TRP A 324 -2.36 -16.62 -16.52
C TRP A 324 -3.32 -17.58 -15.82
N LEU A 325 -3.20 -18.92 -16.01
CA LEU A 325 -4.22 -19.87 -15.56
C LEU A 325 -4.44 -19.85 -14.04
N HIS A 326 -3.40 -19.53 -13.27
CA HIS A 326 -3.46 -19.44 -11.82
C HIS A 326 -4.03 -18.12 -11.29
N ARG A 327 -4.32 -17.16 -12.18
CA ARG A 327 -4.89 -15.85 -11.81
C ARG A 327 -6.40 -15.86 -11.94
N ASP A 328 -7.05 -14.93 -11.24
CA ASP A 328 -8.49 -14.74 -11.36
C ASP A 328 -8.87 -14.39 -12.80
N THR A 329 -10.02 -14.90 -13.25
CA THR A 329 -10.47 -14.73 -14.62
C THR A 329 -10.63 -13.26 -15.01
N ASP A 330 -11.06 -12.42 -14.07
CA ASP A 330 -11.24 -10.97 -14.26
C ASP A 330 -9.92 -10.25 -14.56
N LYS A 331 -8.80 -10.78 -14.06
CA LYS A 331 -7.44 -10.22 -14.23
C LYS A 331 -6.71 -10.73 -15.46
N VAL A 332 -7.34 -11.64 -16.20
CA VAL A 332 -6.78 -12.18 -17.45
C VAL A 332 -7.03 -11.19 -18.57
N PRO A 333 -5.98 -10.71 -19.29
CA PRO A 333 -6.15 -9.87 -20.46
C PRO A 333 -7.08 -10.53 -21.50
N VAL A 334 -7.95 -9.73 -22.12
CA VAL A 334 -8.91 -10.21 -23.11
C VAL A 334 -8.23 -11.04 -24.21
N ALA A 335 -7.07 -10.58 -24.68
CA ALA A 335 -6.27 -11.28 -25.68
C ALA A 335 -5.80 -12.69 -25.24
N ALA A 336 -5.62 -12.93 -23.93
CA ALA A 336 -5.19 -14.24 -23.43
C ALA A 336 -6.35 -15.19 -23.10
N ARG A 337 -7.60 -14.72 -23.04
CA ARG A 337 -8.76 -15.53 -22.66
C ARG A 337 -9.04 -16.66 -23.63
N SER A 338 -8.89 -16.41 -24.93
CA SER A 338 -9.05 -17.42 -25.99
C SER A 338 -8.02 -18.56 -25.82
N GLN A 339 -6.76 -18.23 -25.60
CA GLN A 339 -5.69 -19.22 -25.38
C GLN A 339 -5.92 -20.03 -24.10
N LEU A 340 -6.40 -19.40 -23.03
CA LEU A 340 -6.76 -20.12 -21.79
C LEU A 340 -7.93 -21.07 -21.98
N SER A 341 -8.93 -20.69 -22.77
CA SER A 341 -10.05 -21.59 -23.13
C SER A 341 -9.53 -22.82 -23.85
N LYS A 342 -8.63 -22.66 -24.84
CA LYS A 342 -8.00 -23.78 -25.55
C LYS A 342 -7.19 -24.67 -24.61
N ALA A 343 -6.42 -24.08 -23.68
CA ALA A 343 -5.65 -24.85 -22.70
C ALA A 343 -6.55 -25.71 -21.79
N ARG A 344 -7.67 -25.16 -21.34
CA ARG A 344 -8.68 -25.86 -20.53
C ARG A 344 -9.33 -27.00 -21.31
N SER A 345 -9.74 -26.74 -22.53
CA SER A 345 -10.34 -27.80 -23.42
C SER A 345 -9.34 -28.92 -23.73
N ALA A 346 -8.05 -28.62 -23.82
CA ALA A 346 -7.01 -29.59 -24.11
C ALA A 346 -6.58 -30.42 -22.88
N ASN A 347 -6.89 -29.97 -21.64
CA ASN A 347 -6.43 -30.64 -20.43
C ASN A 347 -7.50 -30.57 -19.32
N ALA A 348 -8.12 -31.72 -19.03
CA ALA A 348 -9.20 -31.84 -18.05
C ALA A 348 -8.75 -31.51 -16.60
N VAL A 349 -7.47 -31.77 -16.26
CA VAL A 349 -6.93 -31.44 -14.93
C VAL A 349 -6.88 -29.92 -14.75
N LEU A 350 -6.39 -29.20 -15.76
CA LEU A 350 -6.33 -27.74 -15.74
C LEU A 350 -7.73 -27.11 -15.71
N ASP A 351 -8.68 -27.66 -16.48
CA ASP A 351 -10.07 -27.19 -16.46
C ASP A 351 -10.70 -27.40 -15.09
N LYS A 352 -10.56 -28.59 -14.50
CA LYS A 352 -11.06 -28.91 -13.16
C LYS A 352 -10.51 -27.95 -12.10
N MET A 353 -9.21 -27.65 -12.15
CA MET A 353 -8.59 -26.70 -11.23
C MET A 353 -9.17 -25.28 -11.34
N VAL A 354 -9.46 -24.82 -12.56
CA VAL A 354 -10.09 -23.49 -12.75
C VAL A 354 -11.50 -23.48 -12.21
N VAL A 355 -12.30 -24.50 -12.50
CA VAL A 355 -13.69 -24.62 -12.00
C VAL A 355 -13.70 -24.64 -10.48
N MET A 356 -12.89 -25.47 -9.85
CA MET A 356 -12.81 -25.58 -8.40
C MET A 356 -12.35 -24.29 -7.73
N ARG A 357 -11.43 -23.54 -8.35
CA ARG A 357 -11.05 -22.20 -7.87
C ARG A 357 -12.23 -21.25 -7.84
N GLU A 358 -13.02 -21.22 -8.91
CA GLU A 358 -14.16 -20.33 -9.01
C GLU A 358 -15.26 -20.72 -8.02
N GLU A 359 -15.53 -22.01 -7.84
CA GLU A 359 -16.46 -22.51 -6.82
C GLU A 359 -16.03 -22.10 -5.40
N LEU A 360 -14.72 -22.23 -5.08
CA LEU A 360 -14.17 -21.79 -3.79
C LEU A 360 -14.38 -20.29 -3.58
N ARG A 361 -14.21 -19.50 -4.65
CA ARG A 361 -14.41 -18.04 -4.62
C ARG A 361 -15.88 -17.69 -4.36
N GLN A 362 -16.82 -18.46 -4.89
CA GLN A 362 -18.25 -18.21 -4.70
C GLN A 362 -18.68 -18.34 -3.23
N LEU A 363 -17.98 -19.07 -2.36
CA LEU A 363 -18.32 -19.22 -0.95
C LEU A 363 -18.41 -17.88 -0.20
N TRP A 364 -17.68 -16.86 -0.61
CA TRP A 364 -17.75 -15.52 0.00
C TRP A 364 -18.31 -14.42 -0.88
N LEU A 365 -18.57 -14.71 -2.14
CA LEU A 365 -19.25 -13.79 -3.06
C LEU A 365 -20.77 -14.00 -3.08
N ASN A 366 -21.22 -15.21 -2.80
CA ASN A 366 -22.63 -15.55 -2.81
C ASN A 366 -23.30 -14.99 -1.54
N THR A 367 -24.14 -13.97 -1.73
CA THR A 367 -24.93 -13.34 -0.67
C THR A 367 -26.35 -13.89 -0.54
N SER A 368 -26.74 -14.84 -1.41
CA SER A 368 -28.08 -15.43 -1.43
C SER A 368 -28.20 -16.71 -0.63
N HIS A 369 -27.10 -17.41 -0.34
CA HIS A 369 -27.09 -18.65 0.43
C HIS A 369 -27.02 -18.38 1.94
N SER A 370 -27.68 -19.24 2.75
CA SER A 370 -27.52 -19.26 4.18
C SER A 370 -26.12 -19.78 4.58
N ARG A 371 -25.72 -19.57 5.85
CA ARG A 371 -24.45 -20.08 6.36
C ARG A 371 -24.37 -21.61 6.28
N GLU A 372 -25.47 -22.30 6.58
CA GLU A 372 -25.59 -23.75 6.49
C GLU A 372 -25.41 -24.23 5.05
N GLN A 373 -26.02 -23.54 4.08
CA GLN A 373 -25.85 -23.84 2.67
C GLN A 373 -24.41 -23.66 2.20
N LEU A 374 -23.78 -22.55 2.59
CA LEU A 374 -22.36 -22.30 2.27
C LEU A 374 -21.41 -23.31 2.94
N ALA A 375 -21.73 -23.79 4.14
CA ALA A 375 -20.96 -24.84 4.81
C ALA A 375 -21.10 -26.19 4.07
N ALA A 376 -22.30 -26.52 3.59
CA ALA A 376 -22.56 -27.69 2.77
C ALA A 376 -21.83 -27.59 1.42
N ASP A 377 -21.82 -26.42 0.78
CA ASP A 377 -21.09 -26.16 -0.46
C ASP A 377 -19.59 -26.33 -0.26
N LEU A 378 -19.03 -25.82 0.84
CA LEU A 378 -17.61 -26.01 1.20
C LEU A 378 -17.30 -27.51 1.41
N GLN A 379 -18.16 -28.24 2.11
CA GLN A 379 -17.97 -29.68 2.31
C GLN A 379 -18.00 -30.46 1.01
N ALA A 380 -18.95 -30.14 0.12
CA ALA A 380 -19.03 -30.74 -1.22
C ALA A 380 -17.78 -30.43 -2.04
N TRP A 381 -17.26 -29.20 -1.93
CA TRP A 381 -16.01 -28.79 -2.57
C TRP A 381 -14.82 -29.60 -2.06
N CYS A 382 -14.69 -29.80 -0.73
CA CYS A 382 -13.62 -30.60 -0.12
C CYS A 382 -13.64 -32.04 -0.64
N ARG A 383 -14.80 -32.70 -0.69
CA ARG A 383 -14.95 -34.05 -1.24
C ARG A 383 -14.47 -34.13 -2.69
N ARG A 384 -14.91 -33.17 -3.56
CA ARG A 384 -14.43 -33.12 -4.95
C ARG A 384 -12.94 -32.88 -5.07
N ALA A 385 -12.34 -32.14 -4.13
CA ALA A 385 -10.91 -31.93 -4.09
C ALA A 385 -10.16 -33.24 -3.76
N GLU A 386 -10.61 -33.97 -2.75
CA GLU A 386 -10.09 -35.28 -2.36
C GLU A 386 -10.21 -36.30 -3.50
N ASP A 387 -11.41 -36.44 -4.09
CA ASP A 387 -11.68 -37.36 -5.20
C ASP A 387 -10.88 -37.01 -6.47
N SER A 388 -10.40 -35.79 -6.58
CA SER A 388 -9.66 -35.34 -7.76
C SER A 388 -8.23 -35.88 -7.83
N GLY A 389 -7.66 -36.31 -6.71
CA GLY A 389 -6.24 -36.65 -6.59
C GLY A 389 -5.28 -35.49 -6.80
N ILE A 390 -5.78 -34.26 -6.87
CA ILE A 390 -5.01 -33.03 -7.10
C ILE A 390 -4.59 -32.38 -5.76
N ALA A 391 -5.11 -32.90 -4.65
CA ALA A 391 -4.88 -32.38 -3.29
C ALA A 391 -3.44 -32.56 -2.80
#